data_5817bec6a2aeb333748d709233cc769d
#
_entry.id   5817bec6a2aeb333748d709233cc769d
#
_cell.length_a   1.000
_cell.length_b   1.000
_cell.length_c   1.000
_cell.angle_alpha   90.00
_cell.angle_beta   90.00
_cell.angle_gamma   90.00
#
_symmetry.space_group_name_H-M   'P 1'
#
loop_
_entity.id
_entity.type
_entity.pdbx_description
1 polymer ?
#
loop_
_entity_poly.entity_id
_entity_poly.type
_entity_poly.pdbx_seq_one_letter_code
_entity_poly.pdbx_strand_id
1 'polypeptide(L)'
;MFMCCHYFNKPLNDWDVSNVRDMSGMFDRATEFNQPLNNWKLQDAVVTVDMFHSAYDFKQDLSSWDLRHTFVSRRRGMFTLSKMTQKYLPKFK
;
A
#
# COMPACT_ATOMS: atom_id res chain seq x y z
N MET A 1 -4.96 10.48 1.24
CA MET A 1 -6.36 10.24 1.62
C MET A 1 -6.52 9.83 3.06
N PHE A 2 -5.87 8.77 3.48
CA PHE A 2 -5.96 8.32 4.88
C PHE A 2 -4.70 8.62 5.66
N MET A 3 -3.87 9.53 5.16
CA MET A 3 -2.64 9.92 5.81
C MET A 3 -2.91 10.45 7.20
N CYS A 4 -2.15 9.99 8.18
CA CYS A 4 -2.29 10.35 9.60
C CYS A 4 -3.63 9.98 10.24
N CYS A 5 -4.41 9.10 9.61
CA CYS A 5 -5.65 8.60 10.20
C CYS A 5 -5.31 7.41 11.14
N HIS A 6 -4.78 7.72 12.32
CA HIS A 6 -4.21 6.72 13.22
C HIS A 6 -5.14 5.57 13.56
N TYR A 7 -6.43 5.84 13.69
CA TYR A 7 -7.42 4.84 14.13
C TYR A 7 -8.23 4.26 12.98
N PHE A 8 -7.92 4.65 11.74
CA PHE A 8 -8.68 4.15 10.59
C PHE A 8 -8.37 2.67 10.38
N ASN A 9 -9.41 1.86 10.36
CA ASN A 9 -9.28 0.41 10.12
C ASN A 9 -10.58 -0.15 9.55
N LYS A 10 -11.03 0.38 8.42
CA LYS A 10 -12.26 -0.04 7.77
C LYS A 10 -11.95 -0.81 6.49
N PRO A 11 -12.79 -1.78 6.09
CA PRO A 11 -12.55 -2.55 4.87
C PRO A 11 -12.67 -1.69 3.61
N LEU A 12 -11.69 -1.80 2.72
CA LEU A 12 -11.62 -1.06 1.47
C LEU A 12 -11.40 -1.98 0.26
N ASN A 13 -11.41 -3.30 0.47
CA ASN A 13 -10.98 -4.24 -0.57
C ASN A 13 -11.89 -4.26 -1.80
N ASP A 14 -13.12 -3.76 -1.66
CA ASP A 14 -14.08 -3.69 -2.77
C ASP A 14 -13.97 -2.40 -3.59
N TRP A 15 -13.09 -1.48 -3.21
CA TRP A 15 -12.92 -0.24 -3.95
C TRP A 15 -12.22 -0.51 -5.28
N ASP A 16 -12.71 0.15 -6.33
CA ASP A 16 -12.04 0.14 -7.63
C ASP A 16 -10.99 1.25 -7.68
N VAL A 17 -9.74 0.86 -7.61
CA VAL A 17 -8.60 1.79 -7.63
C VAL A 17 -7.81 1.70 -8.93
N SER A 18 -8.36 1.04 -9.96
CA SER A 18 -7.62 0.77 -11.20
C SER A 18 -7.23 2.02 -11.96
N ASN A 19 -7.92 3.15 -11.75
CA ASN A 19 -7.62 4.41 -12.40
C ASN A 19 -6.83 5.37 -11.53
N VAL A 20 -6.48 4.98 -10.31
CA VAL A 20 -5.73 5.85 -9.40
C VAL A 20 -4.26 5.85 -9.79
N ARG A 21 -3.69 7.02 -10.02
CA ARG A 21 -2.29 7.17 -10.43
C ARG A 21 -1.36 7.52 -9.28
N ASP A 22 -1.87 8.16 -8.25
CA ASP A 22 -1.05 8.61 -7.12
C ASP A 22 -1.68 8.12 -5.82
N MET A 23 -1.00 7.16 -5.21
CA MET A 23 -1.35 6.62 -3.90
C MET A 23 -0.29 6.98 -2.85
N SER A 24 0.53 8.00 -3.12
CA SER A 24 1.58 8.42 -2.21
C SER A 24 0.99 8.79 -0.85
N GLY A 25 1.55 8.21 0.21
CA GLY A 25 1.13 8.50 1.57
C GLY A 25 -0.29 8.12 1.90
N MET A 26 -0.97 7.29 1.08
CA MET A 26 -2.39 7.00 1.27
C MET A 26 -2.69 6.47 2.68
N PHE A 27 -1.84 5.63 3.22
CA PHE A 27 -1.96 5.08 4.57
C PHE A 27 -0.78 5.46 5.45
N ASP A 28 -0.07 6.51 5.10
CA ASP A 28 1.07 6.99 5.88
C ASP A 28 0.60 7.32 7.29
N ARG A 29 1.23 6.70 8.29
CA ARG A 29 0.91 6.86 9.71
C ARG A 29 -0.50 6.41 10.10
N ALA A 30 -1.15 5.61 9.27
CA ALA A 30 -2.39 4.92 9.65
C ALA A 30 -2.01 3.72 10.52
N THR A 31 -1.67 3.97 11.78
CA THR A 31 -0.97 3.00 12.64
C THR A 31 -1.80 1.76 12.96
N GLU A 32 -3.12 1.85 12.92
CA GLU A 32 -3.99 0.71 13.22
C GLU A 32 -4.59 0.04 11.97
N PHE A 33 -4.33 0.59 10.78
CA PHE A 33 -4.92 0.02 9.56
C PHE A 33 -4.32 -1.35 9.27
N ASN A 34 -5.18 -2.35 9.18
CA ASN A 34 -4.76 -3.71 8.87
C ASN A 34 -5.90 -4.48 8.20
N GLN A 35 -6.34 -4.01 7.04
CA GLN A 35 -7.41 -4.64 6.27
C GLN A 35 -6.87 -5.21 4.96
N PRO A 36 -7.47 -6.29 4.44
CA PRO A 36 -7.03 -6.85 3.16
C PRO A 36 -7.21 -5.85 2.02
N LEU A 37 -6.25 -5.84 1.11
CA LEU A 37 -6.27 -5.05 -0.11
C LEU A 37 -5.89 -5.92 -1.32
N ASN A 38 -5.97 -7.23 -1.18
CA ASN A 38 -5.51 -8.16 -2.22
C ASN A 38 -6.36 -8.11 -3.49
N ASN A 39 -7.58 -7.59 -3.43
CA ASN A 39 -8.44 -7.42 -4.62
C ASN A 39 -8.15 -6.14 -5.40
N TRP A 40 -7.32 -5.25 -4.86
CA TRP A 40 -6.97 -4.02 -5.56
C TRP A 40 -6.08 -4.34 -6.77
N LYS A 41 -6.44 -3.78 -7.91
CA LYS A 41 -5.63 -3.86 -9.14
C LYS A 41 -5.06 -2.48 -9.42
N LEU A 42 -3.75 -2.36 -9.27
CA LEU A 42 -3.05 -1.10 -9.45
C LEU A 42 -2.64 -0.95 -10.90
N GLN A 43 -2.70 0.28 -11.42
CA GLN A 43 -2.19 0.51 -12.76
C GLN A 43 -0.67 0.56 -12.78
N ASP A 44 -0.06 0.34 -13.97
CA ASP A 44 1.37 0.20 -14.12
C ASP A 44 2.15 1.45 -13.69
N ALA A 45 1.57 2.62 -13.88
CA ALA A 45 2.26 3.89 -13.60
C ALA A 45 1.94 4.45 -12.22
N VAL A 46 1.39 3.64 -11.31
CA VAL A 46 0.99 4.13 -9.99
C VAL A 46 2.19 4.57 -9.17
N VAL A 47 2.02 5.66 -8.42
CA VAL A 47 3.02 6.14 -7.46
C VAL A 47 2.58 5.71 -6.07
N THR A 48 3.46 5.03 -5.35
CA THR A 48 3.17 4.48 -4.02
C THR A 48 4.20 4.91 -2.97
N VAL A 49 4.84 6.06 -3.17
CA VAL A 49 5.84 6.58 -2.23
C VAL A 49 5.20 6.73 -0.85
N ASP A 50 5.82 6.14 0.16
CA ASP A 50 5.38 6.20 1.56
C ASP A 50 3.94 5.72 1.80
N MET A 51 3.40 4.91 0.89
CA MET A 51 1.98 4.50 0.97
C MET A 51 1.62 3.88 2.32
N PHE A 52 2.49 3.04 2.88
CA PHE A 52 2.28 2.39 4.18
C PHE A 52 3.37 2.77 5.18
N HIS A 53 3.99 3.92 4.99
CA HIS A 53 5.04 4.39 5.89
C HIS A 53 4.47 4.58 7.30
N SER A 54 5.10 3.99 8.30
CA SER A 54 4.65 4.04 9.69
C SER A 54 3.25 3.49 9.92
N ALA A 55 2.76 2.65 9.02
CA ALA A 55 1.54 1.87 9.24
C ALA A 55 1.90 0.64 10.07
N TYR A 56 2.10 0.83 11.36
CA TYR A 56 2.74 -0.16 12.24
C TYR A 56 2.03 -1.50 12.27
N ASP A 57 0.70 -1.51 12.23
CA ASP A 57 -0.08 -2.75 12.33
C ASP A 57 -0.30 -3.44 10.99
N PHE A 58 0.04 -2.80 9.88
CA PHE A 58 -0.29 -3.34 8.57
C PHE A 58 0.54 -4.58 8.26
N LYS A 59 -0.15 -5.70 8.09
CA LYS A 59 0.47 -6.97 7.69
C LYS A 59 -0.57 -7.76 6.89
N GLN A 60 -0.62 -7.53 5.59
CA GLN A 60 -1.56 -8.20 4.69
C GLN A 60 -0.83 -8.75 3.48
N ASP A 61 -1.38 -9.80 2.90
CA ASP A 61 -0.77 -10.43 1.72
C ASP A 61 -1.06 -9.58 0.48
N LEU A 62 -0.05 -8.90 -0.02
CA LEU A 62 -0.11 -8.09 -1.24
C LEU A 62 0.67 -8.74 -2.38
N SER A 63 0.97 -10.03 -2.28
CA SER A 63 1.76 -10.73 -3.30
C SER A 63 1.08 -10.76 -4.66
N SER A 64 -0.23 -10.53 -4.73
CA SER A 64 -0.96 -10.41 -6.00
C SER A 64 -0.76 -9.07 -6.68
N TRP A 65 -0.26 -8.05 -5.96
CA TRP A 65 0.01 -6.75 -6.56
C TRP A 65 1.25 -6.84 -7.43
N ASP A 66 1.13 -6.39 -8.68
CA ASP A 66 2.24 -6.43 -9.63
C ASP A 66 2.78 -5.02 -9.84
N LEU A 67 3.89 -4.72 -9.19
CA LEU A 67 4.57 -3.43 -9.29
C LEU A 67 5.89 -3.54 -10.05
N ARG A 68 6.08 -4.61 -10.84
CA ARG A 68 7.32 -4.82 -11.60
C ARG A 68 7.55 -3.76 -12.66
N HIS A 69 6.50 -3.10 -13.11
CA HIS A 69 6.59 -2.08 -14.17
C HIS A 69 6.73 -0.67 -13.62
N THR A 70 6.73 -0.47 -12.30
CA THR A 70 6.94 0.84 -11.71
C THR A 70 8.43 1.07 -11.48
N PHE A 71 8.87 2.33 -11.59
CA PHE A 71 10.24 2.68 -11.25
C PHE A 71 10.42 2.65 -9.73
N VAL A 72 11.65 2.35 -9.29
CA VAL A 72 11.99 2.33 -7.87
C VAL A 72 11.64 3.66 -7.19
N SER A 73 11.85 4.77 -7.88
CA SER A 73 11.55 6.09 -7.34
C SER A 73 10.06 6.31 -7.04
N ARG A 74 9.18 5.51 -7.65
CA ARG A 74 7.73 5.64 -7.44
C ARG A 74 7.20 4.79 -6.29
N ARG A 75 8.05 3.98 -5.65
CA ARG A 75 7.65 3.12 -4.52
C ARG A 75 8.56 3.27 -3.31
N ARG A 76 9.27 4.38 -3.23
CA ARG A 76 10.25 4.63 -2.16
C ARG A 76 9.55 4.72 -0.81
N GLY A 77 10.10 4.02 0.19
CA GLY A 77 9.57 4.06 1.55
C GLY A 77 8.20 3.42 1.74
N MET A 78 7.73 2.65 0.77
CA MET A 78 6.35 2.15 0.72
C MET A 78 5.93 1.40 1.98
N PHE A 79 6.81 0.60 2.57
CA PHE A 79 6.49 -0.23 3.74
C PHE A 79 7.38 0.06 4.94
N THR A 80 8.05 1.20 4.97
CA THR A 80 8.95 1.54 6.07
C THR A 80 8.18 1.58 7.38
N LEU A 81 8.67 0.87 8.40
CA LEU A 81 8.07 0.80 9.73
C LEU A 81 6.68 0.14 9.76
N SER A 82 6.39 -0.74 8.81
CA SER A 82 5.20 -1.60 8.86
C SER A 82 5.59 -3.00 9.34
N LYS A 83 4.58 -3.86 9.58
CA LYS A 83 4.82 -5.27 9.93
C LYS A 83 4.93 -6.18 8.71
N MET A 84 5.02 -5.64 7.52
CA MET A 84 5.10 -6.45 6.29
C MET A 84 6.35 -7.32 6.30
N THR A 85 6.17 -8.56 5.86
CA THR A 85 7.26 -9.52 5.69
C THR A 85 7.48 -9.76 4.21
N GLN A 86 8.67 -10.27 3.87
CA GLN A 86 9.06 -10.44 2.46
C GLN A 86 8.06 -11.28 1.66
N LYS A 87 7.50 -12.32 2.23
CA LYS A 87 6.57 -13.20 1.52
C LYS A 87 5.24 -12.53 1.18
N TYR A 88 4.90 -11.43 1.86
CA TYR A 88 3.65 -10.70 1.66
C TYR A 88 3.80 -9.48 0.75
N LEU A 89 5.02 -9.14 0.38
CA LEU A 89 5.28 -7.95 -0.43
C LEU A 89 4.72 -8.11 -1.86
N PRO A 90 4.37 -6.99 -2.51
CA PRO A 90 4.04 -7.02 -3.93
C PRO A 90 5.20 -7.54 -4.77
N LYS A 91 4.90 -7.88 -6.02
CA LYS A 91 5.94 -8.28 -6.98
C LYS A 91 6.71 -7.04 -7.42
N PHE A 92 7.96 -6.94 -7.00
CA PHE A 92 8.88 -5.91 -7.44
C PHE A 92 9.84 -6.45 -8.50
N LYS A 93 10.36 -5.53 -9.28
CA LYS A 93 11.35 -5.86 -10.29
C LYS A 93 12.70 -6.19 -9.68
#